data_7050e7d44071da52691f1644280abaa1
#
_entry.id   7050e7d44071da52691f1644280abaa1
#
_cell.length_a   1.000
_cell.length_b   1.000
_cell.length_c   1.000
_cell.angle_alpha   90.00
_cell.angle_beta   90.00
_cell.angle_gamma   90.00
#
_symmetry.space_group_name_H-M   'P 1'
#
loop_
_entity.id
_entity.type
_entity.pdbx_description
1 polymer ?
#
loop_
_entity_poly.entity_id
_entity_poly.type
_entity_poly.pdbx_seq_one_letter_code
_entity_poly.pdbx_strand_id
1 'polypeptide(L)'
;YDSKQKVLSFECCYDNDEEYKTVSRSLFELDGATDKDAKSVSNEFQDEIEHLFKARKKVDLDKVKMPKSVSRTKAKNGIVSYDVDSLANRFGALYPEFKNDIKRNVVAYGEFLPETFFMEIGTPKVIDVIKNGTPEEQKKLFKMLGEVYEDGTNEVQDIIGVTILGEMKNDPEMMAVADKYMTDYMNRFRAGFTLLDRSFLLKPYLLNRWASAA
;
A
#
# COMPACT_ATOMS: atom_id res chain seq x y z
N TYR A 1 37.19 2.43 -12.80
CA TYR A 1 38.44 2.53 -12.07
C TYR A 1 39.33 3.66 -12.64
N ASP A 2 39.74 4.61 -11.78
CA ASP A 2 40.74 5.61 -12.12
C ASP A 2 42.12 5.12 -11.73
N SER A 3 42.95 4.76 -12.72
CA SER A 3 44.30 4.23 -12.50
C SER A 3 45.29 5.25 -11.98
N LYS A 4 45.03 6.56 -12.18
CA LYS A 4 45.89 7.63 -11.68
C LYS A 4 45.65 7.91 -10.21
N GLN A 5 44.43 7.88 -9.81
CA GLN A 5 44.02 8.12 -8.42
C GLN A 5 43.90 6.83 -7.61
N LYS A 6 43.99 5.66 -8.26
CA LYS A 6 43.79 4.33 -7.67
C LYS A 6 42.44 4.23 -6.97
N VAL A 7 41.38 4.70 -7.63
CA VAL A 7 40.02 4.77 -7.08
C VAL A 7 39.05 3.94 -7.91
N LEU A 8 38.29 3.09 -7.26
CA LEU A 8 37.07 2.48 -7.79
C LEU A 8 35.89 3.40 -7.47
N SER A 9 35.14 3.78 -8.49
CA SER A 9 33.90 4.52 -8.30
C SER A 9 32.71 3.62 -8.55
N PHE A 10 31.75 3.63 -7.65
CA PHE A 10 30.44 3.07 -7.87
C PHE A 10 29.51 4.19 -8.35
N GLU A 11 28.94 3.99 -9.53
CA GLU A 11 28.09 4.98 -10.18
C GLU A 11 26.75 4.35 -10.51
N CYS A 12 25.66 5.09 -10.32
CA CYS A 12 24.34 4.66 -10.74
C CYS A 12 23.64 5.70 -11.61
N CYS A 13 22.75 5.21 -12.49
CA CYS A 13 21.87 6.01 -13.31
C CYS A 13 20.45 5.66 -12.91
N TYR A 14 19.62 6.65 -12.59
CA TYR A 14 18.21 6.46 -12.30
C TYR A 14 17.39 6.49 -13.60
N ASP A 15 16.26 5.82 -13.62
CA ASP A 15 15.45 5.49 -14.80
C ASP A 15 15.13 6.64 -15.79
N ASN A 16 15.35 7.89 -15.44
CA ASN A 16 15.15 9.03 -16.33
C ASN A 16 16.35 9.98 -16.39
N ASP A 17 17.48 9.60 -15.81
CA ASP A 17 18.69 10.39 -15.88
C ASP A 17 19.56 9.96 -17.07
N GLU A 18 20.05 10.92 -17.84
CA GLU A 18 21.02 10.67 -18.91
C GLU A 18 22.47 10.57 -18.39
N GLU A 19 22.70 10.90 -17.12
CA GLU A 19 24.02 10.95 -16.52
C GLU A 19 24.17 9.99 -15.34
N TYR A 20 25.32 9.34 -15.28
CA TYR A 20 25.73 8.54 -14.12
C TYR A 20 26.18 9.43 -12.97
N LYS A 21 25.67 9.18 -11.79
CA LYS A 21 26.05 9.86 -10.55
C LYS A 21 26.93 8.95 -9.69
N THR A 22 28.07 9.47 -9.27
CA THR A 22 28.95 8.74 -8.36
C THR A 22 28.29 8.64 -6.99
N VAL A 23 28.12 7.44 -6.51
CA VAL A 23 27.52 7.12 -5.22
C VAL A 23 28.56 6.91 -4.15
N SER A 24 29.58 6.12 -4.46
CA SER A 24 30.66 5.79 -3.53
C SER A 24 31.99 5.71 -4.26
N ARG A 25 33.08 5.94 -3.52
CA ARG A 25 34.44 5.81 -4.01
C ARG A 25 35.28 5.07 -2.98
N SER A 26 36.02 4.05 -3.44
CA SER A 26 36.94 3.29 -2.60
C SER A 26 38.33 3.31 -3.20
N LEU A 27 39.34 3.50 -2.35
CA LEU A 27 40.72 3.37 -2.78
C LEU A 27 41.00 1.89 -3.07
N PHE A 28 41.53 1.62 -4.25
CA PHE A 28 41.87 0.27 -4.64
C PHE A 28 43.14 0.24 -5.47
N GLU A 29 44.15 -0.39 -4.92
CA GLU A 29 45.42 -0.60 -5.62
C GLU A 29 45.39 -1.91 -6.38
N LEU A 30 45.31 -1.80 -7.72
CA LEU A 30 45.16 -2.98 -8.60
C LEU A 30 46.43 -3.86 -8.55
N ASP A 31 47.63 -3.20 -8.45
CA ASP A 31 48.90 -3.90 -8.39
C ASP A 31 49.07 -4.51 -6.99
N GLY A 32 49.02 -5.81 -6.89
CA GLY A 32 49.11 -6.57 -5.64
C GLY A 32 47.79 -6.81 -4.92
N ALA A 33 46.64 -6.43 -5.52
CA ALA A 33 45.35 -6.74 -4.97
C ALA A 33 45.08 -8.26 -4.88
N THR A 34 44.54 -8.67 -3.75
CA THR A 34 44.12 -10.04 -3.49
C THR A 34 42.64 -10.20 -3.65
N ASP A 35 42.15 -11.46 -3.78
CA ASP A 35 40.73 -11.78 -3.78
C ASP A 35 40.00 -11.24 -2.52
N LYS A 36 40.75 -11.11 -1.40
CA LYS A 36 40.19 -10.55 -0.17
C LYS A 36 39.93 -9.05 -0.29
N ASP A 37 40.81 -8.32 -0.94
CA ASP A 37 40.66 -6.87 -1.16
C ASP A 37 39.51 -6.60 -2.13
N ALA A 38 39.43 -7.36 -3.22
CA ALA A 38 38.31 -7.30 -4.17
C ALA A 38 36.98 -7.60 -3.49
N LYS A 39 36.93 -8.63 -2.64
CA LYS A 39 35.73 -9.00 -1.89
C LYS A 39 35.34 -7.91 -0.86
N SER A 40 36.29 -7.24 -0.24
CA SER A 40 36.03 -6.13 0.69
C SER A 40 35.33 -4.97 -0.02
N VAL A 41 35.84 -4.53 -1.18
CA VAL A 41 35.22 -3.47 -1.98
C VAL A 41 33.87 -3.89 -2.54
N SER A 42 33.74 -5.16 -2.97
CA SER A 42 32.46 -5.68 -3.42
C SER A 42 31.40 -5.64 -2.32
N ASN A 43 31.75 -6.00 -1.09
CA ASN A 43 30.82 -5.92 0.04
C ASN A 43 30.45 -4.47 0.37
N GLU A 44 31.43 -3.54 0.32
CA GLU A 44 31.19 -2.10 0.52
C GLU A 44 30.16 -1.57 -0.52
N PHE A 45 30.36 -1.89 -1.79
CA PHE A 45 29.41 -1.48 -2.84
C PHE A 45 28.06 -2.18 -2.73
N GLN A 46 28.02 -3.42 -2.26
CA GLN A 46 26.77 -4.12 -1.98
C GLN A 46 26.00 -3.44 -0.84
N ASP A 47 26.67 -3.04 0.23
CA ASP A 47 26.05 -2.33 1.35
C ASP A 47 25.49 -0.98 0.88
N GLU A 48 26.21 -0.26 0.01
CA GLU A 48 25.71 0.98 -0.62
C GLU A 48 24.48 0.75 -1.50
N ILE A 49 24.49 -0.31 -2.32
CA ILE A 49 23.31 -0.71 -3.12
C ILE A 49 22.11 -1.00 -2.20
N GLU A 50 22.33 -1.79 -1.15
CA GLU A 50 21.27 -2.12 -0.18
C GLU A 50 20.72 -0.86 0.52
N HIS A 51 21.59 0.12 0.79
CA HIS A 51 21.21 1.40 1.39
C HIS A 51 20.41 2.28 0.42
N LEU A 52 20.92 2.47 -0.81
CA LEU A 52 20.30 3.34 -1.82
C LEU A 52 18.96 2.83 -2.31
N PHE A 53 18.90 1.56 -2.64
CA PHE A 53 17.70 0.94 -3.18
C PHE A 53 16.81 0.35 -2.09
N LYS A 54 17.17 0.58 -0.80
CA LYS A 54 16.47 -0.03 0.34
C LYS A 54 16.17 -1.50 0.04
N ALA A 55 17.20 -2.22 -0.48
CA ALA A 55 17.07 -3.63 -0.80
C ALA A 55 16.67 -4.36 0.48
N ARG A 56 15.36 -4.55 0.63
CA ARG A 56 14.79 -5.13 1.82
C ARG A 56 15.28 -6.56 1.88
N LYS A 57 15.94 -6.93 2.99
CA LYS A 57 16.20 -8.35 3.30
C LYS A 57 14.94 -9.12 2.92
N LYS A 58 15.08 -10.19 2.14
CA LYS A 58 13.94 -11.06 1.80
C LYS A 58 13.28 -11.50 3.09
N VAL A 59 12.21 -10.81 3.45
CA VAL A 59 11.44 -11.13 4.65
C VAL A 59 10.62 -12.37 4.33
N ASP A 60 10.76 -13.37 5.16
CA ASP A 60 9.94 -14.58 5.11
C ASP A 60 8.50 -14.19 5.50
N LEU A 61 7.65 -13.99 4.47
CA LEU A 61 6.27 -13.55 4.67
C LEU A 61 5.44 -14.55 5.47
N ASP A 62 5.86 -15.83 5.55
CA ASP A 62 5.16 -16.82 6.37
C ASP A 62 5.29 -16.54 7.87
N LYS A 63 6.39 -15.87 8.26
CA LYS A 63 6.61 -15.42 9.64
C LYS A 63 5.94 -14.09 9.98
N VAL A 64 5.53 -13.32 8.96
CA VAL A 64 4.81 -12.06 9.16
C VAL A 64 3.37 -12.35 9.50
N LYS A 65 2.92 -11.82 10.62
CA LYS A 65 1.52 -11.97 11.05
C LYS A 65 0.62 -11.02 10.26
N MET A 66 -0.57 -11.48 9.95
CA MET A 66 -1.63 -10.61 9.45
C MET A 66 -2.04 -9.57 10.51
N PRO A 67 -2.48 -8.37 10.10
CA PRO A 67 -3.09 -7.40 11.00
C PRO A 67 -4.21 -8.05 11.83
N LYS A 68 -4.35 -7.64 13.07
CA LYS A 68 -5.33 -8.25 14.00
C LYS A 68 -6.70 -7.61 13.78
N SER A 69 -7.70 -8.44 13.51
CA SER A 69 -9.09 -7.99 13.44
C SER A 69 -9.72 -7.89 14.81
N VAL A 70 -10.50 -6.84 15.01
CA VAL A 70 -11.44 -6.73 16.14
C VAL A 70 -12.50 -7.83 16.05
N SER A 71 -12.92 -8.35 17.20
CA SER A 71 -13.99 -9.36 17.26
C SER A 71 -15.31 -8.78 16.73
N ARG A 72 -15.96 -9.53 15.82
CA ARG A 72 -17.25 -9.15 15.23
C ARG A 72 -18.33 -8.88 16.28
N THR A 73 -18.37 -9.70 17.34
CA THR A 73 -19.35 -9.53 18.43
C THR A 73 -19.10 -8.23 19.20
N LYS A 74 -17.84 -7.87 19.45
CA LYS A 74 -17.50 -6.63 20.15
C LYS A 74 -17.82 -5.40 19.30
N ALA A 75 -17.55 -5.46 18.00
CA ALA A 75 -17.89 -4.37 17.08
C ALA A 75 -19.40 -4.16 16.99
N LYS A 76 -20.19 -5.20 16.72
CA LYS A 76 -21.65 -5.13 16.65
C LYS A 76 -22.32 -4.65 17.93
N ASN A 77 -21.71 -4.91 19.08
CA ASN A 77 -22.22 -4.44 20.38
C ASN A 77 -21.73 -3.03 20.72
N GLY A 78 -21.04 -2.33 19.81
CA GLY A 78 -20.51 -0.98 20.04
C GLY A 78 -19.41 -0.90 21.09
N ILE A 79 -18.78 -2.03 21.46
CA ILE A 79 -17.71 -2.06 22.46
C ILE A 79 -16.40 -1.55 21.89
N VAL A 80 -16.10 -1.90 20.62
CA VAL A 80 -14.89 -1.49 19.91
C VAL A 80 -15.23 -1.36 18.43
N SER A 81 -14.85 -0.26 17.78
CA SER A 81 -15.02 -0.09 16.34
C SER A 81 -13.99 -0.88 15.54
N TYR A 82 -14.34 -1.26 14.31
CA TYR A 82 -13.36 -1.81 13.38
C TYR A 82 -12.32 -0.74 13.02
N ASP A 83 -11.06 -1.12 13.11
CA ASP A 83 -9.90 -0.34 12.70
C ASP A 83 -9.41 -0.77 11.30
N VAL A 84 -8.38 -0.12 10.79
CA VAL A 84 -7.78 -0.43 9.47
C VAL A 84 -7.17 -1.83 9.43
N ASP A 85 -6.66 -2.33 10.54
CA ASP A 85 -6.16 -3.70 10.68
C ASP A 85 -7.30 -4.72 10.50
N SER A 86 -8.47 -4.40 11.02
CA SER A 86 -9.68 -5.21 10.85
C SER A 86 -10.15 -5.23 9.40
N LEU A 87 -10.11 -4.08 8.71
CA LEU A 87 -10.42 -3.98 7.28
C LEU A 87 -9.45 -4.85 6.46
N ALA A 88 -8.14 -4.72 6.70
CA ALA A 88 -7.11 -5.54 6.04
C ALA A 88 -7.32 -7.03 6.25
N ASN A 89 -7.57 -7.43 7.49
CA ASN A 89 -7.76 -8.84 7.84
C ASN A 89 -9.01 -9.42 7.16
N ARG A 90 -10.11 -8.69 7.16
CA ARG A 90 -11.38 -9.12 6.56
C ARG A 90 -11.29 -9.15 5.03
N PHE A 91 -10.60 -8.18 4.43
CA PHE A 91 -10.31 -8.18 3.00
C PHE A 91 -9.46 -9.40 2.60
N GLY A 92 -8.36 -9.67 3.34
CA GLY A 92 -7.52 -10.85 3.12
C GLY A 92 -8.22 -12.19 3.43
N ALA A 93 -9.27 -12.20 4.28
CA ALA A 93 -10.09 -13.38 4.49
C ALA A 93 -11.05 -13.63 3.31
N LEU A 94 -11.57 -12.54 2.70
CA LEU A 94 -12.43 -12.62 1.52
C LEU A 94 -11.63 -12.96 0.25
N TYR A 95 -10.40 -12.40 0.13
CA TYR A 95 -9.49 -12.56 -0.99
C TYR A 95 -8.12 -13.07 -0.51
N PRO A 96 -7.99 -14.39 -0.28
CA PRO A 96 -6.77 -14.97 0.31
C PRO A 96 -5.50 -14.75 -0.51
N GLU A 97 -5.63 -14.53 -1.81
CA GLU A 97 -4.54 -14.22 -2.74
C GLU A 97 -3.77 -12.95 -2.36
N PHE A 98 -4.43 -11.97 -1.72
CA PHE A 98 -3.81 -10.71 -1.33
C PHE A 98 -3.22 -10.69 0.10
N LYS A 99 -3.26 -11.81 0.83
CA LYS A 99 -2.66 -11.88 2.17
C LYS A 99 -1.17 -11.52 2.17
N ASN A 100 -0.45 -11.96 1.14
CA ASN A 100 0.97 -11.66 1.04
C ASN A 100 1.22 -10.19 0.73
N ASP A 101 0.34 -9.53 -0.03
CA ASP A 101 0.46 -8.11 -0.34
C ASP A 101 0.15 -7.25 0.90
N ILE A 102 -0.85 -7.63 1.71
CA ILE A 102 -1.10 -7.02 3.02
C ILE A 102 0.14 -7.15 3.91
N LYS A 103 0.73 -8.35 4.01
CA LYS A 103 1.96 -8.57 4.80
C LYS A 103 3.16 -7.78 4.27
N ARG A 104 3.31 -7.67 2.94
CA ARG A 104 4.35 -6.84 2.32
C ARG A 104 4.18 -5.36 2.67
N ASN A 105 2.95 -4.87 2.66
CA ASN A 105 2.64 -3.50 3.07
C ASN A 105 3.06 -3.27 4.53
N VAL A 106 2.68 -4.17 5.46
CA VAL A 106 3.11 -4.10 6.87
C VAL A 106 4.64 -4.12 7.01
N VAL A 107 5.32 -4.99 6.27
CA VAL A 107 6.80 -5.07 6.31
C VAL A 107 7.42 -3.79 5.76
N ALA A 108 6.79 -3.22 4.74
CA ALA A 108 7.28 -2.02 4.08
C ALA A 108 7.28 -0.81 4.99
N TYR A 109 6.25 -0.66 5.77
CA TYR A 109 5.96 0.56 6.52
C TYR A 109 6.03 0.39 8.04
N GLY A 110 6.18 -0.84 8.53
CA GLY A 110 6.17 -1.16 9.97
C GLY A 110 4.76 -1.37 10.53
N GLU A 111 3.74 -0.86 9.83
CA GLU A 111 2.31 -0.99 10.13
C GLU A 111 1.53 -1.13 8.83
N PHE A 112 0.26 -1.50 8.91
CA PHE A 112 -0.59 -1.53 7.71
C PHE A 112 -0.98 -0.11 7.31
N LEU A 113 -0.56 0.31 6.09
CA LEU A 113 -0.97 1.57 5.48
C LEU A 113 -2.13 1.32 4.51
N PRO A 114 -3.38 1.60 4.94
CA PRO A 114 -4.57 1.26 4.18
C PRO A 114 -4.68 2.02 2.86
N GLU A 115 -4.37 3.32 2.84
CA GLU A 115 -4.47 4.12 1.62
C GLU A 115 -3.59 3.54 0.52
N THR A 116 -2.31 3.28 0.81
CA THR A 116 -1.37 2.74 -0.16
C THR A 116 -1.82 1.37 -0.67
N PHE A 117 -2.24 0.48 0.24
CA PHE A 117 -2.70 -0.85 -0.15
C PHE A 117 -3.96 -0.80 -1.01
N PHE A 118 -4.97 -0.03 -0.57
CA PHE A 118 -6.23 0.02 -1.30
C PHE A 118 -6.10 0.76 -2.63
N MET A 119 -5.34 1.84 -2.73
CA MET A 119 -5.10 2.52 -4.01
C MET A 119 -4.43 1.61 -5.04
N GLU A 120 -3.41 0.87 -4.64
CA GLU A 120 -2.60 0.07 -5.56
C GLU A 120 -3.17 -1.31 -5.86
N ILE A 121 -3.83 -1.93 -4.88
CA ILE A 121 -4.21 -3.36 -4.93
C ILE A 121 -5.69 -3.57 -4.61
N GLY A 122 -6.16 -3.07 -3.49
CA GLY A 122 -7.48 -3.41 -2.97
C GLY A 122 -8.61 -2.84 -3.84
N THR A 123 -8.57 -1.57 -4.20
CA THR A 123 -9.57 -0.91 -5.04
C THR A 123 -9.62 -1.48 -6.46
N PRO A 124 -8.50 -1.72 -7.16
CA PRO A 124 -8.51 -2.45 -8.43
C PRO A 124 -9.22 -3.80 -8.34
N LYS A 125 -9.02 -4.58 -7.26
CA LYS A 125 -9.76 -5.84 -7.05
C LYS A 125 -11.25 -5.62 -6.83
N VAL A 126 -11.62 -4.62 -6.05
CA VAL A 126 -13.05 -4.27 -5.85
C VAL A 126 -13.71 -3.91 -7.17
N ILE A 127 -13.06 -3.09 -8.00
CA ILE A 127 -13.54 -2.71 -9.33
C ILE A 127 -13.69 -3.94 -10.23
N ASP A 128 -12.71 -4.85 -10.23
CA ASP A 128 -12.78 -6.10 -10.99
C ASP A 128 -13.97 -6.94 -10.58
N VAL A 129 -14.23 -7.11 -9.28
CA VAL A 129 -15.39 -7.87 -8.77
C VAL A 129 -16.71 -7.19 -9.16
N ILE A 130 -16.77 -5.88 -9.15
CA ILE A 130 -17.98 -5.15 -9.55
C ILE A 130 -18.27 -5.31 -11.05
N LYS A 131 -17.23 -5.25 -11.90
CA LYS A 131 -17.37 -5.36 -13.35
C LYS A 131 -17.55 -6.81 -13.83
N ASN A 132 -16.77 -7.71 -13.28
CA ASN A 132 -16.60 -9.06 -13.83
C ASN A 132 -17.06 -10.17 -12.87
N GLY A 133 -17.27 -9.84 -11.59
CA GLY A 133 -17.64 -10.83 -10.57
C GLY A 133 -19.09 -11.31 -10.67
N THR A 134 -19.34 -12.48 -10.12
CA THR A 134 -20.69 -13.02 -9.98
C THR A 134 -21.52 -12.21 -8.97
N PRO A 135 -22.86 -12.23 -9.08
CA PRO A 135 -23.73 -11.58 -8.08
C PRO A 135 -23.46 -12.01 -6.64
N GLU A 136 -23.03 -13.26 -6.43
CA GLU A 136 -22.68 -13.76 -5.10
C GLU A 136 -21.38 -13.15 -4.58
N GLU A 137 -20.36 -12.99 -5.43
CA GLU A 137 -19.10 -12.33 -5.08
C GLU A 137 -19.33 -10.86 -4.77
N GLN A 138 -20.09 -10.16 -5.61
CA GLN A 138 -20.48 -8.78 -5.39
C GLN A 138 -21.21 -8.63 -4.04
N LYS A 139 -22.19 -9.50 -3.76
CA LYS A 139 -22.94 -9.49 -2.50
C LYS A 139 -22.02 -9.74 -1.28
N LYS A 140 -21.07 -10.68 -1.37
CA LYS A 140 -20.10 -10.95 -0.29
C LYS A 140 -19.20 -9.76 -0.04
N LEU A 141 -18.71 -9.13 -1.11
CA LEU A 141 -17.87 -7.93 -1.04
C LEU A 141 -18.61 -6.79 -0.34
N PHE A 142 -19.77 -6.39 -0.83
CA PHE A 142 -20.54 -5.28 -0.25
C PHE A 142 -21.03 -5.57 1.17
N LYS A 143 -21.34 -6.83 1.48
CA LYS A 143 -21.66 -7.23 2.86
C LYS A 143 -20.46 -7.02 3.78
N MET A 144 -19.26 -7.39 3.36
CA MET A 144 -18.05 -7.17 4.14
C MET A 144 -17.75 -5.68 4.31
N LEU A 145 -17.79 -4.90 3.23
CA LEU A 145 -17.57 -3.45 3.26
C LEU A 145 -18.60 -2.75 4.13
N GLY A 146 -19.88 -3.09 4.00
CA GLY A 146 -20.97 -2.53 4.80
C GLY A 146 -20.81 -2.79 6.30
N GLU A 147 -20.56 -4.04 6.69
CA GLU A 147 -20.33 -4.39 8.09
C GLU A 147 -19.14 -3.62 8.69
N VAL A 148 -18.06 -3.48 7.94
CA VAL A 148 -16.86 -2.78 8.41
C VAL A 148 -17.06 -1.26 8.40
N TYR A 149 -17.84 -0.73 7.49
CA TYR A 149 -18.17 0.67 7.41
C TYR A 149 -19.10 1.12 8.56
N GLU A 150 -20.16 0.35 8.83
CA GLU A 150 -21.17 0.69 9.85
C GLU A 150 -20.58 0.74 11.27
N ASP A 151 -19.75 -0.23 11.60
CA ASP A 151 -19.15 -0.39 12.93
C ASP A 151 -17.67 0.07 12.96
N GLY A 152 -17.22 0.78 11.92
CA GLY A 152 -15.83 1.20 11.74
C GLY A 152 -15.48 2.55 12.34
N THR A 153 -14.19 2.79 12.51
CA THR A 153 -13.65 4.11 12.81
C THR A 153 -13.84 5.07 11.64
N ASN A 154 -13.73 6.37 11.87
CA ASN A 154 -13.78 7.38 10.80
C ASN A 154 -12.73 7.11 9.72
N GLU A 155 -11.53 6.65 10.10
CA GLU A 155 -10.47 6.29 9.16
C GLU A 155 -10.89 5.15 8.22
N VAL A 156 -11.51 4.11 8.76
CA VAL A 156 -12.07 3.00 7.97
C VAL A 156 -13.18 3.48 7.05
N GLN A 157 -14.05 4.36 7.53
CA GLN A 157 -15.12 4.95 6.73
C GLN A 157 -14.55 5.80 5.58
N ASP A 158 -13.49 6.57 5.84
CA ASP A 158 -12.80 7.37 4.82
C ASP A 158 -12.14 6.46 3.76
N ILE A 159 -11.46 5.38 4.17
CA ILE A 159 -10.88 4.42 3.21
C ILE A 159 -11.96 3.80 2.32
N ILE A 160 -13.04 3.31 2.91
CA ILE A 160 -14.11 2.68 2.14
C ILE A 160 -14.82 3.71 1.26
N GLY A 161 -15.16 4.88 1.80
CA GLY A 161 -15.92 5.90 1.09
C GLY A 161 -15.10 6.64 0.04
N VAL A 162 -13.90 7.10 0.39
CA VAL A 162 -13.08 7.95 -0.47
C VAL A 162 -12.19 7.11 -1.40
N THR A 163 -11.42 6.16 -0.82
CA THR A 163 -10.42 5.43 -1.59
C THR A 163 -11.05 4.32 -2.43
N ILE A 164 -12.08 3.64 -1.94
CA ILE A 164 -12.71 2.53 -2.66
C ILE A 164 -13.90 3.02 -3.50
N LEU A 165 -14.93 3.55 -2.85
CA LEU A 165 -16.16 3.96 -3.55
C LEU A 165 -15.97 5.24 -4.37
N GLY A 166 -15.05 6.11 -3.96
CA GLY A 166 -14.72 7.34 -4.66
C GLY A 166 -14.20 7.12 -6.09
N GLU A 167 -13.46 6.04 -6.33
CA GLU A 167 -12.97 5.68 -7.66
C GLU A 167 -14.10 5.28 -8.63
N MET A 168 -15.23 4.83 -8.10
CA MET A 168 -16.39 4.39 -8.90
C MET A 168 -17.40 5.50 -9.17
N LYS A 169 -17.30 6.64 -8.48
CA LYS A 169 -18.32 7.71 -8.49
C LYS A 169 -18.69 8.23 -9.88
N ASN A 170 -17.76 8.18 -10.83
CA ASN A 170 -17.94 8.68 -12.19
C ASN A 170 -18.36 7.57 -13.18
N ASP A 171 -18.52 6.34 -12.73
CA ASP A 171 -18.95 5.20 -13.55
C ASP A 171 -20.38 4.78 -13.16
N PRO A 172 -21.41 5.17 -13.94
CA PRO A 172 -22.81 4.88 -13.61
C PRO A 172 -23.10 3.38 -13.56
N GLU A 173 -22.42 2.55 -14.35
CA GLU A 173 -22.64 1.11 -14.39
C GLU A 173 -22.13 0.46 -13.11
N MET A 174 -20.92 0.82 -12.68
CA MET A 174 -20.40 0.35 -11.39
C MET A 174 -21.25 0.82 -10.22
N MET A 175 -21.71 2.07 -10.26
CA MET A 175 -22.58 2.61 -9.21
C MET A 175 -23.94 1.90 -9.18
N ALA A 176 -24.50 1.54 -10.32
CA ALA A 176 -25.74 0.76 -10.36
C ALA A 176 -25.61 -0.64 -9.76
N VAL A 177 -24.42 -1.27 -9.90
CA VAL A 177 -24.11 -2.54 -9.21
C VAL A 177 -23.96 -2.32 -7.70
N ALA A 178 -23.21 -1.29 -7.30
CA ALA A 178 -23.01 -0.96 -5.91
C ALA A 178 -24.35 -0.68 -5.19
N ASP A 179 -25.24 0.07 -5.81
CA ASP A 179 -26.57 0.45 -5.26
C ASP A 179 -27.45 -0.77 -4.91
N LYS A 180 -27.24 -1.91 -5.59
CA LYS A 180 -28.00 -3.14 -5.28
C LYS A 180 -27.61 -3.77 -3.93
N TYR A 181 -26.41 -3.50 -3.47
CA TYR A 181 -25.83 -4.23 -2.34
C TYR A 181 -25.36 -3.32 -1.20
N MET A 182 -25.25 -1.99 -1.44
CA MET A 182 -24.90 -1.05 -0.38
C MET A 182 -25.98 -0.97 0.68
N THR A 183 -25.57 -0.84 1.93
CA THR A 183 -26.49 -0.61 3.05
C THR A 183 -27.05 0.82 3.02
N ASP A 184 -28.18 1.04 3.69
CA ASP A 184 -28.77 2.39 3.82
C ASP A 184 -27.80 3.39 4.44
N TYR A 185 -26.90 2.91 5.33
CA TYR A 185 -25.90 3.74 5.96
C TYR A 185 -24.82 4.19 4.96
N MET A 186 -24.34 3.29 4.12
CA MET A 186 -23.42 3.61 3.03
C MET A 186 -24.06 4.56 1.99
N ASN A 187 -25.34 4.39 1.71
CA ASN A 187 -26.10 5.25 0.80
C ASN A 187 -26.24 6.69 1.33
N ARG A 188 -26.34 6.89 2.64
CA ARG A 188 -26.35 8.23 3.26
C ARG A 188 -25.00 8.94 3.06
N PHE A 189 -23.91 8.21 3.13
CA PHE A 189 -22.59 8.76 2.84
C PHE A 189 -22.50 9.26 1.40
N ARG A 190 -23.02 8.49 0.44
CA ARG A 190 -23.12 8.90 -0.97
C ARG A 190 -23.92 10.19 -1.16
N ALA A 191 -25.04 10.34 -0.47
CA ALA A 191 -25.82 11.60 -0.52
C ALA A 191 -25.00 12.80 0.00
N GLY A 192 -24.11 12.60 0.97
CA GLY A 192 -23.14 13.59 1.43
C GLY A 192 -22.08 13.93 0.38
N PHE A 193 -21.62 12.96 -0.43
CA PHE A 193 -20.66 13.21 -1.52
C PHE A 193 -21.20 14.16 -2.60
N THR A 194 -22.45 14.03 -2.96
CA THR A 194 -23.11 14.93 -3.94
C THR A 194 -23.20 16.37 -3.45
N LEU A 195 -23.23 16.60 -2.14
CA LEU A 195 -23.28 17.93 -1.52
C LEU A 195 -21.87 18.49 -1.21
N LEU A 196 -20.85 17.64 -1.08
CA LEU A 196 -19.49 18.00 -0.67
C LEU A 196 -18.47 18.08 -1.82
N ASP A 197 -18.89 17.84 -3.07
CA ASP A 197 -18.02 17.75 -4.25
C ASP A 197 -17.19 19.01 -4.57
N ARG A 198 -17.32 20.08 -3.80
CA ARG A 198 -16.51 21.30 -3.95
C ARG A 198 -15.63 21.67 -2.76
N SER A 199 -15.79 21.08 -1.60
CA SER A 199 -15.05 21.51 -0.40
C SER A 199 -14.19 20.42 0.26
N PHE A 200 -14.41 19.14 -0.05
CA PHE A 200 -13.72 18.04 0.62
C PHE A 200 -12.41 17.60 -0.08
N LEU A 201 -12.23 17.95 -1.36
CA LEU A 201 -10.98 17.71 -2.11
C LEU A 201 -9.81 18.60 -1.66
N LEU A 202 -9.99 19.45 -0.66
CA LEU A 202 -8.99 20.38 -0.14
C LEU A 202 -8.78 20.25 1.37
N LYS A 203 -8.77 19.04 1.93
CA LYS A 203 -8.19 18.89 3.28
C LYS A 203 -6.67 18.93 3.18
N PRO A 204 -5.99 19.95 3.70
CA PRO A 204 -4.54 20.16 3.53
C PRO A 204 -3.66 19.05 4.06
N TYR A 205 -4.18 18.19 4.94
CA TYR A 205 -3.39 17.15 5.53
C TYR A 205 -3.11 15.96 4.58
N LEU A 206 -3.95 15.75 3.57
CA LEU A 206 -3.70 14.75 2.52
C LEU A 206 -2.57 15.21 1.59
N LEU A 207 -2.52 16.52 1.28
CA LEU A 207 -1.49 17.10 0.42
C LEU A 207 -0.10 17.13 1.09
N ASN A 208 -0.03 17.35 2.40
CA ASN A 208 1.26 17.41 3.11
C ASN A 208 1.91 16.04 3.32
N ARG A 209 1.17 14.95 3.23
CA ARG A 209 1.72 13.58 3.35
C ARG A 209 2.37 13.09 2.06
N TRP A 210 1.99 13.67 0.92
CA TRP A 210 2.60 13.37 -0.40
C TRP A 210 3.89 14.15 -0.66
N ALA A 211 4.05 15.31 -0.05
CA ALA A 211 5.24 16.16 -0.22
C ALA A 211 6.48 15.64 0.56
N SER A 212 6.32 14.72 1.50
CA SER A 212 7.40 14.17 2.31
C SER A 212 7.88 12.78 1.86
N ALA A 213 7.34 12.25 0.76
CA ALA A 213 7.72 10.94 0.19
C ALA A 213 8.35 11.05 -1.23
N ALA A 214 8.67 12.28 -1.67
CA ALA A 214 9.42 12.56 -2.90
C ALA A 214 10.87 12.90 -2.57
#